data_337d5dff4d12554d9774e97419008c96
#
_entry.id   337d5dff4d12554d9774e97419008c96
#
_cell.length_a   1.000
_cell.length_b   1.000
_cell.length_c   1.000
_cell.angle_alpha   90.00
_cell.angle_beta   90.00
_cell.angle_gamma   90.00
#
_symmetry.space_group_name_H-M   'P 1'
#
loop_
_entity.id
_entity.type
_entity.pdbx_description
1 polymer ?
#
loop_
_entity_poly.entity_id
_entity_poly.type
_entity_poly.pdbx_seq_one_letter_code
_entity_poly.pdbx_strand_id
1 'polypeptide(L)' 'MTDKAKELLVKLANEYDASGQTSFDSTFYITFPEDSIVELENEGYIVVKNDLVGTMYLTKDGYRKAKK' A
#
# COMPACT_ATOMS: atom_id res chain seq x y z
N MET A 1 10.25 -3.06 9.43
CA MET A 1 9.71 -2.46 8.18
C MET A 1 10.65 -1.36 7.72
N THR A 2 11.03 -1.36 6.45
CA THR A 2 11.91 -0.32 5.90
C THR A 2 11.20 1.04 5.87
N ASP A 3 11.99 2.10 5.81
CA ASP A 3 11.43 3.47 5.76
C ASP A 3 10.56 3.67 4.53
N LYS A 4 10.97 3.11 3.38
CA LYS A 4 10.20 3.24 2.14
C LYS A 4 8.88 2.47 2.21
N ALA A 5 8.87 1.29 2.82
CA ALA A 5 7.64 0.52 3.01
C ALA A 5 6.68 1.28 3.92
N LYS A 6 7.18 1.84 5.01
CA LYS A 6 6.36 2.64 5.93
C LYS A 6 5.81 3.88 5.23
N GLU A 7 6.63 4.55 4.44
CA GLU A 7 6.22 5.74 3.68
C GLU A 7 5.08 5.42 2.72
N LEU A 8 5.19 4.31 1.99
CA LEU A 8 4.14 3.87 1.08
C LEU A 8 2.86 3.54 1.85
N LEU A 9 2.97 2.81 2.95
CA LEU A 9 1.81 2.44 3.76
C LEU A 9 1.08 3.67 4.30
N VAL A 10 1.82 4.65 4.79
CA VAL A 10 1.24 5.91 5.27
C VAL A 10 0.55 6.66 4.13
N LYS A 11 1.17 6.67 2.95
CA LYS A 11 0.57 7.30 1.77
C LYS A 11 -0.78 6.67 1.42
N LEU A 12 -0.85 5.34 1.43
CA LEU A 12 -2.10 4.62 1.17
C LEU A 12 -3.17 4.93 2.21
N ALA A 13 -2.78 4.96 3.48
CA ALA A 13 -3.71 5.25 4.57
C ALA A 13 -4.23 6.68 4.50
N ASN A 14 -3.38 7.64 4.16
CA ASN A 14 -3.78 9.04 4.00
C ASN A 14 -4.77 9.19 2.86
N GLU A 15 -4.58 8.47 1.77
CA GLU A 15 -5.50 8.51 0.64
C GLU A 15 -6.84 7.90 1.01
N TYR A 16 -6.82 6.82 1.80
CA TYR A 16 -8.06 6.24 2.32
C TYR A 16 -8.81 7.24 3.20
N ASP A 17 -8.12 7.96 4.06
CA ASP A 17 -8.74 8.96 4.92
C ASP A 17 -9.34 10.12 4.10
N ALA A 18 -8.67 10.49 3.02
CA ALA A 18 -9.09 11.64 2.20
C ALA A 18 -10.27 11.31 1.29
N SER A 19 -10.32 10.08 0.74
CA SER A 19 -11.31 9.74 -0.30
C SER A 19 -12.07 8.44 -0.04
N GLY A 20 -11.70 7.67 0.99
CA GLY A 20 -12.29 6.36 1.23
C GLY A 20 -11.81 5.29 0.26
N GLN A 21 -10.80 5.60 -0.54
CA GLN A 21 -10.29 4.69 -1.56
C GLN A 21 -9.42 3.61 -0.94
N THR A 22 -9.73 2.34 -1.23
CA THR A 22 -8.94 1.21 -0.74
C THR A 22 -8.18 0.50 -1.84
N SER A 23 -8.45 0.82 -3.11
CA SER A 23 -7.76 0.24 -4.25
C SER A 23 -6.97 1.32 -4.97
N PHE A 24 -5.77 0.96 -5.42
CA PHE A 24 -4.83 1.90 -6.01
C PHE A 24 -4.20 1.25 -7.24
N ASP A 25 -4.01 2.02 -8.31
CA ASP A 25 -3.37 1.52 -9.52
C ASP A 25 -1.86 1.69 -9.45
N SER A 26 -1.16 1.22 -10.48
CA SER A 26 0.30 1.23 -10.49
C SER A 26 0.90 2.63 -10.44
N THR A 27 0.20 3.64 -10.93
CA THR A 27 0.72 5.01 -10.92
C THR A 27 0.88 5.56 -9.51
N PHE A 28 0.12 5.01 -8.56
CA PHE A 28 0.14 5.47 -7.18
C PHE A 28 1.44 5.06 -6.47
N TYR A 29 2.01 3.92 -6.82
CA TYR A 29 3.17 3.37 -6.12
C TYR A 29 4.39 3.17 -7.03
N ILE A 30 4.34 3.66 -8.26
CA ILE A 30 5.39 3.43 -9.25
C ILE A 30 6.74 4.02 -8.83
N THR A 31 6.74 5.06 -7.99
CA THR A 31 7.96 5.69 -7.50
C THR A 31 8.60 4.96 -6.33
N PHE A 32 7.93 3.94 -5.79
CA PHE A 32 8.44 3.19 -4.65
C PHE A 32 9.18 1.95 -5.12
N PRO A 33 10.24 1.52 -4.40
CA PRO A 33 10.96 0.30 -4.74
C PRO A 33 10.06 -0.92 -4.65
N GLU A 34 10.27 -1.89 -5.54
CA GLU A 34 9.51 -3.13 -5.52
C GLU A 34 9.67 -3.87 -4.19
N ASP A 35 10.85 -3.81 -3.59
CA ASP A 35 11.11 -4.43 -2.29
C ASP A 35 10.15 -3.94 -1.20
N SER A 36 9.79 -2.66 -1.24
CA SER A 36 8.83 -2.09 -0.29
C SER A 36 7.45 -2.70 -0.47
N ILE A 37 7.04 -2.91 -1.71
CA ILE A 37 5.75 -3.51 -2.04
C ILE A 37 5.71 -4.96 -1.58
N VAL A 38 6.76 -5.71 -1.86
CA VAL A 38 6.87 -7.11 -1.44
C VAL A 38 6.83 -7.23 0.08
N GLU A 39 7.53 -6.33 0.76
CA GLU A 39 7.54 -6.33 2.23
C GLU A 39 6.14 -6.13 2.80
N LEU A 40 5.40 -5.13 2.30
CA LEU A 40 4.05 -4.86 2.79
C LEU A 40 3.10 -6.00 2.48
N GLU A 41 3.25 -6.63 1.32
CA GLU A 41 2.43 -7.77 0.93
C GLU A 41 2.71 -8.97 1.85
N ASN A 42 3.97 -9.24 2.14
CA ASN A 42 4.36 -10.35 3.02
C ASN A 42 3.84 -10.16 4.46
N GLU A 43 3.73 -8.91 4.90
CA GLU A 43 3.19 -8.61 6.22
C GLU A 43 1.67 -8.62 6.27
N GLY A 44 1.02 -8.75 5.11
CA GLY A 44 -0.44 -8.75 5.06
C GLY A 44 -1.06 -7.36 5.13
N TYR A 45 -0.27 -6.32 4.93
CA TYR A 45 -0.75 -4.94 4.99
C TYR A 45 -1.37 -4.47 3.68
N ILE A 46 -0.98 -5.10 2.57
CA ILE A 46 -1.56 -4.84 1.26
C ILE A 46 -1.77 -6.15 0.51
N VAL A 47 -2.65 -6.11 -0.47
CA VAL A 47 -2.86 -7.21 -1.41
C VAL A 47 -2.63 -6.67 -2.81
N VAL A 48 -1.75 -7.32 -3.56
CA VAL A 48 -1.45 -6.91 -4.93
C VAL A 48 -2.11 -7.88 -5.89
N LYS A 49 -2.93 -7.37 -6.79
CA LYS A 49 -3.58 -8.18 -7.83
C LYS A 49 -2.73 -8.20 -9.07
N ASN A 50 -2.58 -9.39 -9.66
CA ASN A 50 -1.83 -9.61 -10.89
C ASN A 50 -2.72 -9.37 -12.11
N ASP A 51 -3.20 -8.14 -12.26
CA ASP A 51 -4.01 -7.77 -13.42
C ASP A 51 -3.23 -6.79 -14.30
N LEU A 52 -3.87 -6.33 -15.38
CA LEU A 52 -3.21 -5.46 -16.35
C LEU A 52 -2.78 -4.11 -15.78
N VAL A 53 -3.47 -3.63 -14.75
CA VAL A 53 -3.18 -2.32 -14.14
C VAL A 53 -2.39 -2.44 -12.84
N GLY A 54 -2.14 -3.65 -12.35
CA GLY A 54 -1.38 -3.86 -11.12
C GLY A 54 -2.06 -3.26 -9.90
N THR A 55 -3.34 -3.55 -9.73
CA THR A 55 -4.12 -2.97 -8.63
C THR A 55 -3.65 -3.46 -7.27
N MET A 56 -3.51 -2.52 -6.35
CA MET A 56 -3.11 -2.78 -4.97
C MET A 56 -4.26 -2.42 -4.04
N TYR A 57 -4.48 -3.23 -3.01
CA TYR A 57 -5.52 -2.98 -2.01
C TYR A 57 -4.90 -2.81 -0.64
N LEU A 58 -5.37 -1.80 0.10
CA LEU A 58 -4.97 -1.60 1.50
C LEU A 58 -5.86 -2.47 2.38
N THR A 59 -5.25 -3.27 3.27
CA THR A 59 -5.99 -4.10 4.21
C THR A 59 -6.28 -3.33 5.49
N LYS A 60 -7.19 -3.86 6.32
CA LYS A 60 -7.48 -3.28 7.64
C LYS A 60 -6.22 -3.26 8.51
N ASP A 61 -5.43 -4.33 8.46
CA ASP A 61 -4.20 -4.42 9.24
C ASP A 61 -3.19 -3.39 8.75
N GLY A 62 -3.11 -3.17 7.44
CA GLY A 62 -2.23 -2.15 6.88
C GLY A 62 -2.63 -0.75 7.34
N TYR A 63 -3.91 -0.46 7.33
CA TYR A 63 -4.42 0.82 7.79
C TYR A 63 -4.08 1.05 9.28
N ARG A 64 -4.32 0.05 10.11
CA ARG A 64 -3.99 0.14 11.54
C ARG A 64 -2.50 0.36 11.77
N LYS A 65 -1.68 -0.35 11.02
CA LYS A 65 -0.22 -0.23 11.16
C LYS A 65 0.23 1.19 10.81
N ALA A 66 -0.34 1.77 9.76
CA ALA A 66 0.00 3.13 9.34
C ALA A 66 -0.38 4.18 10.38
N LYS A 67 -1.41 3.90 11.17
CA LYS A 67 -1.94 4.86 12.16
C LYS A 67 -1.29 4.75 13.54
N LYS A 68 -0.44 3.77 13.75
CA LYS A 68 0.25 3.62 15.03
C LYS A 68 1.37 4.62 15.25
#